data_8cea7e47b6fa2650c061e7b4b4015562
#
_entry.id   8cea7e47b6fa2650c061e7b4b4015562
#
_cell.length_a   1.000
_cell.length_b   1.000
_cell.length_c   1.000
_cell.angle_alpha   90.00
_cell.angle_beta   90.00
_cell.angle_gamma   90.00
#
_symmetry.space_group_name_H-M   'P 1'
#
loop_
_entity.id
_entity.type
_entity.pdbx_description
1 polymer ?
#
loop_
_entity_poly.entity_id
_entity_poly.type
_entity_poly.pdbx_seq_one_letter_code
_entity_poly.pdbx_strand_id
1 'polypeptide(L)'
;MLFRSAYPPLVARLQAEALAVAACLSSTLKFDGVFTLQAKGNALVRTLFADINQAGHLRGYCAFDDDPATRPLLDDVSAATGPVRLGSVMGDGYIAFTVDEANTGGRYQGIVELDRQGLDAAAVRWFENSEQLDTAVIVAAGEQLGGWQATALMLQRKIGRAHV
;
A
#
# COMPACT_ATOMS: atom_id res chain seq x y z
N MET A 1 13.11 4.78 2.62
CA MET A 1 12.40 5.97 3.13
C MET A 1 12.29 5.86 4.64
N LEU A 2 12.67 6.89 5.36
CA LEU A 2 12.57 6.98 6.81
C LEU A 2 11.49 8.01 7.17
N PHE A 3 10.54 7.66 8.02
CA PHE A 3 9.59 8.63 8.57
C PHE A 3 9.35 8.41 10.06
N ARG A 4 9.05 9.49 10.76
CA ARG A 4 8.62 9.46 12.15
C ARG A 4 7.12 9.58 12.21
N SER A 5 6.51 8.76 13.05
CA SER A 5 5.06 8.72 13.18
C SER A 5 4.66 8.71 14.65
N ALA A 6 3.61 9.47 14.98
CA ALA A 6 2.93 9.39 16.26
C ALA A 6 1.89 8.25 16.32
N TYR A 7 1.73 7.51 15.25
CA TYR A 7 0.85 6.35 15.18
C TYR A 7 1.32 5.21 16.10
N PRO A 8 0.41 4.37 16.58
CA PRO A 8 0.79 3.10 17.20
C PRO A 8 1.67 2.27 16.26
N PRO A 9 2.58 1.43 16.80
CA PRO A 9 3.56 0.71 15.98
C PRO A 9 2.97 -0.07 14.80
N LEU A 10 1.86 -0.80 14.99
CA LEU A 10 1.22 -1.54 13.92
C LEU A 10 0.68 -0.63 12.81
N VAL A 11 0.08 0.50 13.21
CA VAL A 11 -0.44 1.51 12.27
C VAL A 11 0.70 2.19 11.52
N ALA A 12 1.78 2.54 12.21
CA ALA A 12 2.98 3.13 11.60
C ALA A 12 3.62 2.17 10.58
N ARG A 13 3.70 0.88 10.92
CA ARG A 13 4.20 -0.15 10.02
C ARG A 13 3.34 -0.28 8.77
N LEU A 14 2.03 -0.38 8.93
CA LEU A 14 1.09 -0.48 7.83
C LEU A 14 1.15 0.76 6.91
N GLN A 15 1.25 1.95 7.50
CA GLN A 15 1.41 3.19 6.75
C GLN A 15 2.73 3.22 5.97
N ALA A 16 3.82 2.74 6.57
CA ALA A 16 5.12 2.63 5.90
C ALA A 16 5.06 1.68 4.70
N GLU A 17 4.43 0.53 4.87
CA GLU A 17 4.21 -0.43 3.78
C GLU A 17 3.38 0.19 2.65
N ALA A 18 2.30 0.91 2.97
CA ALA A 18 1.45 1.57 1.99
C ALA A 18 2.20 2.64 1.17
N LEU A 19 3.03 3.44 1.83
CA LEU A 19 3.86 4.45 1.16
C LEU A 19 4.89 3.80 0.24
N ALA A 20 5.55 2.73 0.68
CA ALA A 20 6.52 2.02 -0.14
C ALA A 20 5.88 1.35 -1.37
N VAL A 21 4.72 0.72 -1.19
CA VAL A 21 3.96 0.12 -2.30
C VAL A 21 3.49 1.20 -3.27
N ALA A 22 2.93 2.31 -2.81
CA ALA A 22 2.50 3.41 -3.67
C ALA A 22 3.67 3.96 -4.49
N ALA A 23 4.83 4.19 -3.89
CA ALA A 23 6.03 4.65 -4.58
C ALA A 23 6.51 3.63 -5.62
N CYS A 24 6.51 2.35 -5.28
CA CYS A 24 6.92 1.28 -6.17
C CYS A 24 5.99 1.16 -7.39
N LEU A 25 4.69 1.13 -7.18
CA LEU A 25 3.70 1.00 -8.25
C LEU A 25 3.70 2.21 -9.16
N SER A 26 3.81 3.41 -8.62
CA SER A 26 3.85 4.64 -9.39
C SER A 26 5.03 4.71 -10.35
N SER A 27 6.16 4.09 -10.00
CA SER A 27 7.37 4.07 -10.83
C SER A 27 7.20 3.31 -12.16
N THR A 28 6.22 2.42 -12.23
CA THR A 28 5.93 1.61 -13.42
C THR A 28 4.83 2.18 -14.30
N LEU A 29 4.07 3.11 -13.76
CA LEU A 29 2.96 3.74 -14.46
C LEU A 29 3.47 5.01 -15.17
N LYS A 30 3.23 5.07 -16.48
CA LYS A 30 3.50 6.27 -17.27
C LYS A 30 2.30 7.21 -17.14
N PHE A 31 2.30 8.05 -16.13
CA PHE A 31 1.25 9.04 -15.94
C PHE A 31 1.83 10.36 -15.48
N ASP A 32 1.11 11.43 -15.77
CA ASP A 32 1.35 12.76 -15.25
C ASP A 32 0.20 13.14 -14.33
N GLY A 33 0.43 13.04 -13.01
CA GLY A 33 -0.64 13.28 -12.05
C GLY A 33 -0.36 12.66 -10.69
N VAL A 34 -1.36 12.01 -10.13
CA VAL A 34 -1.31 11.42 -8.78
C VAL A 34 -1.71 9.95 -8.83
N PHE A 35 -0.88 9.11 -8.22
CA PHE A 35 -1.23 7.73 -7.91
C PHE A 35 -1.69 7.64 -6.45
N THR A 36 -2.83 7.02 -6.22
CA THR A 36 -3.41 6.86 -4.89
C THR A 36 -3.71 5.40 -4.60
N LEU A 37 -3.29 4.95 -3.43
CA LEU A 37 -3.70 3.70 -2.79
C LEU A 37 -4.61 4.06 -1.62
N GLN A 38 -5.83 3.56 -1.61
CA GLN A 38 -6.76 3.78 -0.51
C GLN A 38 -7.45 2.49 -0.12
N ALA A 39 -7.32 2.10 1.14
CA ALA A 39 -8.06 0.98 1.70
C ALA A 39 -9.13 1.47 2.69
N LYS A 40 -10.28 0.84 2.65
CA LYS A 40 -11.38 1.03 3.60
C LYS A 40 -11.74 -0.30 4.23
N GLY A 41 -11.88 -0.29 5.55
CA GLY A 41 -12.23 -1.46 6.33
C GLY A 41 -13.20 -1.12 7.47
N ASN A 42 -13.58 -2.13 8.23
CA ASN A 42 -14.56 -2.01 9.31
C ASN A 42 -14.06 -2.49 10.69
N ALA A 43 -12.75 -2.69 10.82
CA ALA A 43 -12.13 -3.13 12.09
C ALA A 43 -11.24 -2.03 12.71
N LEU A 44 -10.11 -2.40 13.32
CA LEU A 44 -9.22 -1.49 14.06
C LEU A 44 -8.69 -0.34 13.22
N VAL A 45 -8.30 -0.62 11.97
CA VAL A 45 -7.91 0.39 10.99
C VAL A 45 -9.04 0.54 9.98
N ARG A 46 -9.58 1.75 9.89
CA ARG A 46 -10.76 2.04 9.04
C ARG A 46 -10.40 2.63 7.70
N THR A 47 -9.33 3.40 7.66
CA THR A 47 -8.81 4.00 6.43
C THR A 47 -7.30 3.92 6.41
N LEU A 48 -6.77 3.48 5.30
CA LEU A 48 -5.35 3.55 4.97
C LEU A 48 -5.24 4.30 3.64
N PHE A 49 -4.42 5.32 3.61
CA PHE A 49 -4.25 6.17 2.43
C PHE A 49 -2.78 6.44 2.18
N ALA A 50 -2.37 6.29 0.94
CA ALA A 50 -1.05 6.73 0.46
C ALA A 50 -1.17 7.28 -0.95
N ASP A 51 -0.60 8.42 -1.21
CA ASP A 51 -0.49 8.95 -2.56
C ASP A 51 0.93 9.42 -2.89
N ILE A 52 1.22 9.48 -4.16
CA ILE A 52 2.45 10.02 -4.71
C ILE A 52 2.14 10.81 -5.98
N ASN A 53 2.71 12.00 -6.08
CA ASN A 53 2.62 12.79 -7.30
C ASN A 53 3.80 12.53 -8.24
N GLN A 54 3.76 13.12 -9.43
CA GLN A 54 4.80 13.01 -10.44
C GLN A 54 6.17 13.52 -9.96
N ALA A 55 6.22 14.49 -9.04
CA ALA A 55 7.44 15.01 -8.46
C ALA A 55 8.05 14.07 -7.40
N GLY A 56 7.37 12.96 -7.07
CA GLY A 56 7.81 12.01 -6.07
C GLY A 56 7.44 12.39 -4.63
N HIS A 57 6.56 13.36 -4.44
CA HIS A 57 6.07 13.72 -3.11
C HIS A 57 5.06 12.70 -2.62
N LEU A 58 5.37 12.09 -1.50
CA LEU A 58 4.55 11.08 -0.82
C LEU A 58 3.73 11.69 0.30
N ARG A 59 2.47 11.29 0.40
CA ARG A 59 1.61 11.58 1.55
C ARG A 59 0.94 10.31 2.02
N GLY A 60 0.70 10.23 3.32
CA GLY A 60 0.01 9.09 3.90
C GLY A 60 -0.87 9.51 5.07
N TYR A 61 -1.94 8.75 5.29
CA TYR A 61 -2.86 8.94 6.39
C TYR A 61 -3.49 7.60 6.79
N CYS A 62 -3.68 7.43 8.08
CA CYS A 62 -4.35 6.26 8.62
C CYS A 62 -5.37 6.68 9.67
N ALA A 63 -6.63 6.25 9.52
CA ALA A 63 -7.65 6.36 10.54
C ALA A 63 -7.78 5.01 11.25
N PHE A 64 -7.70 5.02 12.56
CA PHE A 64 -7.74 3.82 13.39
C PHE A 64 -8.57 4.07 14.65
N ASP A 65 -8.95 2.99 15.32
CA ASP A 65 -9.62 3.03 16.60
C ASP A 65 -8.61 3.33 17.71
N ASP A 66 -8.73 4.50 18.32
CA ASP A 66 -7.85 4.95 19.42
C ASP A 66 -8.47 4.73 20.81
N ASP A 67 -9.32 3.73 20.95
CA ASP A 67 -9.88 3.32 22.22
C ASP A 67 -8.79 2.67 23.09
N PRO A 68 -8.66 3.05 24.38
CA PRO A 68 -7.72 2.41 25.30
C PRO A 68 -7.85 0.89 25.40
N ALA A 69 -9.05 0.35 25.16
CA ALA A 69 -9.29 -1.11 25.18
C ALA A 69 -8.67 -1.82 23.99
N THR A 70 -8.59 -1.17 22.82
CA THR A 70 -8.04 -1.73 21.59
C THR A 70 -6.57 -1.37 21.35
N ARG A 71 -6.07 -0.36 22.03
CA ARG A 71 -4.71 0.15 21.88
C ARG A 71 -3.62 -0.93 21.98
N PRO A 72 -3.68 -1.89 22.95
CA PRO A 72 -2.67 -2.94 23.02
C PRO A 72 -2.55 -3.80 21.76
N LEU A 73 -3.63 -3.95 21.00
CA LEU A 73 -3.63 -4.68 19.72
C LEU A 73 -2.86 -3.91 18.63
N LEU A 74 -2.85 -2.60 18.69
CA LEU A 74 -2.14 -1.72 17.76
C LEU A 74 -0.68 -1.51 18.16
N ASP A 75 -0.33 -1.78 19.40
CA ASP A 75 1.03 -1.67 19.92
C ASP A 75 1.88 -2.93 19.65
N ASP A 76 1.23 -4.07 19.36
CA ASP A 76 1.90 -5.33 19.12
C ASP A 76 2.33 -5.49 17.66
N VAL A 77 3.62 -5.33 17.41
CA VAL A 77 4.26 -5.61 16.10
C VAL A 77 5.15 -6.85 16.14
N SER A 78 5.19 -7.55 17.27
CA SER A 78 6.21 -8.57 17.53
C SER A 78 5.99 -9.87 16.77
N ALA A 79 4.82 -10.14 16.25
CA ALA A 79 4.44 -11.45 15.74
C ALA A 79 4.58 -11.61 14.22
N ALA A 80 4.93 -10.57 13.47
CA ALA A 80 4.85 -10.64 12.02
C ALA A 80 6.22 -10.63 11.35
N THR A 81 6.64 -11.79 10.91
CA THR A 81 7.57 -11.93 9.79
C THR A 81 6.75 -11.70 8.51
N GLY A 82 6.99 -10.60 7.82
CA GLY A 82 6.30 -10.28 6.58
C GLY A 82 5.31 -9.11 6.69
N PRO A 83 4.60 -8.78 5.61
CA PRO A 83 3.66 -7.66 5.57
C PRO A 83 2.51 -7.80 6.57
N VAL A 84 1.97 -6.66 7.02
CA VAL A 84 0.77 -6.65 7.86
C VAL A 84 -0.39 -7.30 7.09
N ARG A 85 -1.06 -8.24 7.73
CA ARG A 85 -2.24 -8.91 7.18
C ARG A 85 -3.44 -7.98 7.26
N LEU A 86 -3.91 -7.50 6.12
CA LEU A 86 -4.94 -6.45 6.04
C LEU A 86 -6.25 -6.86 6.71
N GLY A 87 -6.76 -8.06 6.42
CA GLY A 87 -8.01 -8.55 7.00
C GLY A 87 -7.98 -8.67 8.52
N SER A 88 -6.82 -8.91 9.12
CA SER A 88 -6.68 -8.98 10.58
C SER A 88 -6.79 -7.62 11.25
N VAL A 89 -6.44 -6.55 10.56
CA VAL A 89 -6.37 -5.19 11.11
C VAL A 89 -7.52 -4.33 10.62
N MET A 90 -7.94 -4.52 9.38
CA MET A 90 -8.97 -3.72 8.71
C MET A 90 -10.32 -4.41 8.61
N GLY A 91 -10.37 -5.74 8.78
CA GLY A 91 -11.62 -6.50 8.62
C GLY A 91 -12.05 -6.62 7.17
N ASP A 92 -13.34 -6.50 6.92
CA ASP A 92 -13.93 -6.53 5.59
C ASP A 92 -13.85 -5.16 4.93
N GLY A 93 -13.65 -5.14 3.63
CA GLY A 93 -13.58 -3.91 2.88
C GLY A 93 -12.88 -4.07 1.53
N TYR A 94 -12.27 -3.00 1.08
CA TYR A 94 -11.62 -2.96 -0.24
C TYR A 94 -10.39 -2.06 -0.27
N ILE A 95 -9.57 -2.27 -1.29
CA ILE A 95 -8.48 -1.38 -1.68
C ILE A 95 -8.77 -0.85 -3.07
N ALA A 96 -8.70 0.46 -3.24
CA ALA A 96 -8.75 1.15 -4.51
C ALA A 96 -7.36 1.66 -4.89
N PHE A 97 -6.93 1.34 -6.11
CA PHE A 97 -5.74 1.89 -6.74
C PHE A 97 -6.21 2.86 -7.83
N THR A 98 -5.84 4.13 -7.71
CA THR A 98 -6.33 5.19 -8.58
C THR A 98 -5.19 5.93 -9.24
N VAL A 99 -5.28 6.13 -10.53
CA VAL A 99 -4.41 7.03 -11.30
C VAL A 99 -5.25 8.21 -11.77
N ASP A 100 -4.93 9.40 -11.28
CA ASP A 100 -5.52 10.65 -11.73
C ASP A 100 -4.53 11.37 -12.65
N GLU A 101 -4.90 11.52 -13.93
CA GLU A 101 -4.07 12.19 -14.93
C GLU A 101 -4.34 13.68 -14.95
N ALA A 102 -3.31 14.50 -14.72
CA ALA A 102 -3.44 15.94 -14.65
C ALA A 102 -3.78 16.58 -16.01
N ASN A 103 -3.17 16.08 -17.10
CA ASN A 103 -3.27 16.69 -18.42
C ASN A 103 -4.56 16.37 -19.17
N THR A 104 -5.16 15.21 -18.92
CA THR A 104 -6.36 14.75 -19.61
C THR A 104 -7.61 14.82 -18.74
N GLY A 105 -7.45 15.01 -17.42
CA GLY A 105 -8.53 14.86 -16.46
C GLY A 105 -9.04 13.43 -16.34
N GLY A 106 -8.32 12.47 -16.93
CA GLY A 106 -8.66 11.05 -16.89
C GLY A 106 -8.45 10.45 -15.51
N ARG A 107 -9.31 9.52 -15.13
CA ARG A 107 -9.19 8.71 -13.92
C ARG A 107 -9.31 7.25 -14.27
N TYR A 108 -8.34 6.48 -13.83
CA TYR A 108 -8.37 5.02 -13.87
C TYR A 108 -8.36 4.48 -12.45
N GLN A 109 -9.27 3.57 -12.14
CA GLN A 109 -9.37 2.97 -10.82
C GLN A 109 -9.59 1.46 -10.91
N GLY A 110 -8.79 0.72 -10.17
CA GLY A 110 -8.99 -0.70 -9.93
C GLY A 110 -9.28 -0.96 -8.47
N ILE A 111 -10.20 -1.87 -8.17
CA ILE A 111 -10.62 -2.22 -6.82
C ILE A 111 -10.38 -3.71 -6.60
N VAL A 112 -9.79 -4.03 -5.44
CA VAL A 112 -9.64 -5.40 -4.94
C VAL A 112 -10.21 -5.50 -3.54
N GLU A 113 -10.76 -6.66 -3.20
CA GLU A 113 -11.26 -6.90 -1.84
C GLU A 113 -10.11 -7.03 -0.84
N LEU A 114 -10.35 -6.60 0.39
CA LEU A 114 -9.48 -6.91 1.51
C LEU A 114 -9.55 -8.40 1.80
N ASP A 115 -8.40 -9.02 1.95
CA ASP A 115 -8.29 -10.40 2.36
C ASP A 115 -7.30 -10.57 3.51
N ARG A 116 -6.91 -11.80 3.79
CA ARG A 116 -5.97 -12.13 4.86
C ARG A 116 -4.50 -11.87 4.51
N GLN A 117 -4.23 -11.39 3.30
CA GLN A 117 -2.87 -11.12 2.82
C GLN A 117 -2.50 -9.65 3.05
N GLY A 118 -1.27 -9.29 2.66
CA GLY A 118 -0.76 -7.94 2.78
C GLY A 118 -0.97 -7.08 1.53
N LEU A 119 -0.47 -5.86 1.57
CA LEU A 119 -0.53 -4.91 0.46
C LEU A 119 0.22 -5.39 -0.79
N ASP A 120 1.28 -6.18 -0.63
CA ASP A 120 2.02 -6.80 -1.72
C ASP A 120 1.12 -7.73 -2.56
N ALA A 121 0.39 -8.62 -1.91
CA ALA A 121 -0.55 -9.51 -2.60
C ALA A 121 -1.73 -8.76 -3.23
N ALA A 122 -2.23 -7.72 -2.58
CA ALA A 122 -3.26 -6.85 -3.14
C ALA A 122 -2.80 -6.15 -4.42
N ALA A 123 -1.56 -5.66 -4.45
CA ALA A 123 -0.96 -5.05 -5.63
C ALA A 123 -0.82 -6.05 -6.79
N VAL A 124 -0.40 -7.29 -6.49
CA VAL A 124 -0.32 -8.36 -7.50
C VAL A 124 -1.70 -8.62 -8.12
N ARG A 125 -2.74 -8.77 -7.31
CA ARG A 125 -4.11 -8.98 -7.82
C ARG A 125 -4.59 -7.83 -8.69
N TRP A 126 -4.26 -6.59 -8.33
CA TRP A 126 -4.61 -5.44 -9.14
C TRP A 126 -3.95 -5.49 -10.52
N PHE A 127 -2.66 -5.83 -10.60
CA PHE A 127 -1.96 -5.98 -11.88
C PHE A 127 -2.50 -7.15 -12.73
N GLU A 128 -2.80 -8.29 -12.12
CA GLU A 128 -3.38 -9.44 -12.81
C GLU A 128 -4.74 -9.09 -13.43
N ASN A 129 -5.57 -8.37 -12.69
CA ASN A 129 -6.92 -8.01 -13.12
C ASN A 129 -6.94 -6.85 -14.14
N SER A 130 -6.01 -5.89 -14.02
CA SER A 130 -6.04 -4.64 -14.78
C SER A 130 -5.11 -4.64 -15.96
N GLU A 131 -3.92 -5.20 -15.83
CA GLU A 131 -2.84 -5.12 -16.82
C GLU A 131 -2.50 -6.49 -17.43
N GLN A 132 -3.03 -7.58 -16.89
CA GLN A 132 -2.75 -8.96 -17.31
C GLN A 132 -1.25 -9.28 -17.39
N LEU A 133 -0.47 -8.68 -16.50
CA LEU A 133 0.97 -8.87 -16.40
C LEU A 133 1.29 -9.78 -15.20
N ASP A 134 2.11 -10.80 -15.46
CA ASP A 134 2.71 -11.59 -14.39
C ASP A 134 3.59 -10.66 -13.55
N THR A 135 3.18 -10.43 -12.32
CA THR A 135 3.81 -9.47 -11.42
C THR A 135 4.07 -10.13 -10.06
N ALA A 136 5.23 -9.89 -9.50
CA ALA A 136 5.54 -10.18 -8.10
C ALA A 136 5.86 -8.89 -7.37
N VAL A 137 5.33 -8.72 -6.19
CA VAL A 137 5.59 -7.57 -5.31
C VAL A 137 5.97 -8.08 -3.93
N ILE A 138 7.02 -7.52 -3.38
CA ILE A 138 7.48 -7.77 -2.02
C ILE A 138 7.57 -6.43 -1.31
N VAL A 139 7.04 -6.35 -0.10
CA VAL A 139 7.14 -5.17 0.75
C VAL A 139 7.66 -5.55 2.13
N ALA A 140 8.50 -4.72 2.69
CA ALA A 140 9.01 -4.86 4.05
C ALA A 140 9.05 -3.50 4.74
N ALA A 141 8.70 -3.46 6.01
CA ALA A 141 8.82 -2.29 6.86
C ALA A 141 9.34 -2.68 8.24
N GLY A 142 10.10 -1.78 8.84
CA GLY A 142 10.66 -1.98 10.17
C GLY A 142 11.05 -0.67 10.82
N GLU A 143 11.20 -0.68 12.14
CA GLU A 143 11.66 0.46 12.91
C GLU A 143 13.18 0.41 13.08
N GLN A 144 13.85 1.48 12.73
CA GLN A 144 15.31 1.63 12.89
C GLN A 144 15.64 3.08 13.26
N LEU A 145 16.60 3.27 14.16
CA LEU A 145 17.12 4.60 14.53
C LEU A 145 16.03 5.60 14.93
N GLY A 146 14.99 5.13 15.60
CA GLY A 146 13.88 5.96 16.06
C GLY A 146 12.93 6.42 14.97
N GLY A 147 12.90 5.72 13.85
CA GLY A 147 11.97 5.97 12.74
C GLY A 147 11.61 4.70 11.99
N TRP A 148 10.57 4.78 11.17
CA TRP A 148 10.13 3.69 10.32
C TRP A 148 10.80 3.76 8.95
N GLN A 149 11.22 2.61 8.47
CA GLN A 149 11.74 2.42 7.11
C GLN A 149 10.89 1.39 6.39
N ALA A 150 10.65 1.61 5.12
CA ALA A 150 9.97 0.65 4.27
C ALA A 150 10.60 0.60 2.90
N THR A 151 10.52 -0.56 2.28
CA THR A 151 10.94 -0.81 0.91
C THR A 151 9.93 -1.70 0.21
N ALA A 152 9.80 -1.52 -1.09
CA ALA A 152 9.05 -2.43 -1.95
C ALA A 152 9.86 -2.76 -3.20
N LEU A 153 9.75 -3.99 -3.64
CA LEU A 153 10.36 -4.49 -4.87
C LEU A 153 9.27 -5.08 -5.74
N MET A 154 9.28 -4.73 -7.02
CA MET A 154 8.37 -5.30 -8.00
C MET A 154 9.15 -5.91 -9.16
N LEU A 155 8.73 -7.10 -9.56
CA LEU A 155 9.21 -7.80 -10.74
C LEU A 155 8.03 -8.05 -11.68
N GLN A 156 8.20 -7.70 -12.94
CA GLN A 156 7.20 -7.96 -13.98
C GLN A 156 7.83 -8.76 -15.11
N ARG A 157 7.12 -9.78 -15.55
CA ARG A 157 7.54 -10.54 -16.73
C ARG A 157 7.12 -9.79 -17.99
N LYS A 158 8.11 -9.32 -18.74
CA LYS A 158 7.89 -8.82 -20.09
C LYS A 158 8.04 -9.98 -21.09
N ILE A 159 6.99 -10.25 -21.83
CA ILE A 159 7.10 -11.12 -22.98
C ILE A 159 7.64 -10.27 -24.12
N GLY A 160 8.89 -10.52 -24.53
CA GLY A 160 9.46 -9.90 -25.71
C GLY A 160 8.64 -10.27 -26.93
N ARG A 161 8.32 -9.30 -27.80
CA ARG A 161 7.77 -9.63 -29.12
C ARG A 161 8.82 -10.45 -29.87
N ALA A 162 8.44 -11.67 -30.28
CA ALA A 162 9.26 -12.40 -31.23
C ALA A 162 9.31 -11.58 -32.52
N HIS A 163 10.51 -11.15 -32.89
CA HIS A 163 10.76 -10.64 -34.22
C HIS A 163 10.86 -11.85 -35.15
N VAL A 164 9.90 -11.98 -36.00
CA VAL A 164 9.92 -12.96 -37.08
C VAL A 164 10.68 -12.36 -38.26
#